data_ffed3823ea39633076a9e8ffc74ac44d
#
_entry.id   ffed3823ea39633076a9e8ffc74ac44d
#
_cell.length_a   1.000
_cell.length_b   1.000
_cell.length_c   1.000
_cell.angle_alpha   90.00
_cell.angle_beta   90.00
_cell.angle_gamma   90.00
#
_symmetry.space_group_name_H-M   'P 1'
#
loop_
_entity.id
_entity.type
_entity.pdbx_description
1 polymer ?
#
loop_
_entity_poly.entity_id
_entity_poly.type
_entity_poly.pdbx_seq_one_letter_code
_entity_poly.pdbx_strand_id
1 'polypeptide(L)'
;MNAIIIAAGSGRRISTEARNTPKSMVKVNGKSIIEYQLSVLNKVGISEVYVITGPYSEKFTIKNVKYVKDLEFEKHDILGSLMEAKKFFKKDTLILYSDIIFELKIIEKIMKSKENISIAVDMNWEKNYEGRTEHPKLEAENVEIKNNSDIIQIKKNIKNINNNVGEFLGIIKFANKGSELFIKKY
;
A
#
# COMPACT_ATOMS: atom_id res chain seq x y z
N MET A 1 -10.21 10.26 9.71
CA MET A 1 -9.36 9.23 9.04
C MET A 1 -7.99 9.83 8.81
N ASN A 2 -6.94 9.04 8.96
CA ASN A 2 -5.58 9.38 8.53
C ASN A 2 -5.08 8.36 7.50
N ALA A 3 -3.92 8.64 6.89
CA ALA A 3 -3.27 7.69 6.00
C ALA A 3 -1.83 7.42 6.44
N ILE A 4 -1.35 6.20 6.21
CA ILE A 4 0.03 5.80 6.41
C ILE A 4 0.53 5.23 5.07
N ILE A 5 1.59 5.81 4.52
CA ILE A 5 2.24 5.36 3.29
C ILE A 5 3.53 4.64 3.67
N ILE A 6 3.67 3.37 3.27
CA ILE A 6 4.85 2.56 3.59
C ILE A 6 5.88 2.75 2.49
N ALA A 7 6.91 3.56 2.74
CA ALA A 7 7.97 3.92 1.80
C ALA A 7 9.38 3.55 2.31
N ALA A 8 9.47 2.58 3.24
CA ALA A 8 10.73 2.14 3.83
C ALA A 8 11.54 1.17 2.96
N GLY A 9 10.99 0.70 1.84
CA GLY A 9 11.66 -0.25 0.96
C GLY A 9 12.94 0.31 0.32
N SER A 10 13.98 -0.52 0.24
CA SER A 10 15.30 -0.15 -0.29
C SER A 10 15.35 0.15 -1.80
N GLY A 11 14.28 -0.14 -2.55
CA GLY A 11 14.20 0.16 -3.99
C GLY A 11 15.21 -0.58 -4.90
N ARG A 12 15.92 -1.59 -4.40
CA ARG A 12 17.05 -2.26 -5.07
C ARG A 12 16.75 -2.84 -6.47
N ARG A 13 15.48 -3.02 -6.82
CA ARG A 13 15.03 -3.64 -8.08
C ARG A 13 14.70 -2.65 -9.20
N ILE A 14 14.82 -1.35 -8.97
CA ILE A 14 14.58 -0.33 -9.99
C ILE A 14 15.87 -0.12 -10.81
N SER A 15 15.72 0.29 -12.07
CA SER A 15 16.80 0.52 -13.03
C SER A 15 18.03 1.23 -12.43
N THR A 16 19.18 1.07 -13.07
CA THR A 16 20.47 1.68 -12.65
C THR A 16 20.38 3.17 -12.38
N GLU A 17 19.53 3.89 -13.11
CA GLU A 17 19.32 5.34 -12.95
C GLU A 17 18.55 5.73 -11.67
N ALA A 18 17.77 4.80 -11.13
CA ALA A 18 16.94 5.02 -9.94
C ALA A 18 17.48 4.30 -8.68
N ARG A 19 18.66 3.66 -8.75
CA ARG A 19 19.22 2.84 -7.64
C ARG A 19 19.30 3.53 -6.29
N ASN A 20 19.41 4.86 -6.28
CA ASN A 20 19.51 5.66 -5.06
C ASN A 20 18.25 6.49 -4.80
N THR A 21 17.14 6.19 -5.45
CA THR A 21 15.89 6.94 -5.29
C THR A 21 14.82 6.03 -4.71
N PRO A 22 14.14 6.44 -3.61
CA PRO A 22 12.99 5.70 -3.11
C PRO A 22 11.95 5.49 -4.23
N LYS A 23 11.37 4.30 -4.35
CA LYS A 23 10.39 3.99 -5.41
C LYS A 23 9.27 5.04 -5.48
N SER A 24 8.77 5.46 -4.34
CA SER A 24 7.72 6.47 -4.23
C SER A 24 8.11 7.84 -4.79
N MET A 25 9.40 8.13 -4.89
CA MET A 25 9.94 9.38 -5.43
C MET A 25 10.25 9.32 -6.93
N VAL A 26 10.11 8.14 -7.55
CA VAL A 26 10.23 7.99 -9.01
C VAL A 26 9.15 8.83 -9.69
N LYS A 27 9.55 9.58 -10.72
CA LYS A 27 8.65 10.48 -11.46
C LYS A 27 8.00 9.77 -12.63
N VAL A 28 6.68 9.91 -12.73
CA VAL A 28 5.86 9.52 -13.86
C VAL A 28 5.21 10.79 -14.39
N ASN A 29 5.48 11.14 -15.64
CA ASN A 29 5.00 12.39 -16.26
C ASN A 29 5.29 13.64 -15.40
N GLY A 30 6.53 13.74 -14.87
CA GLY A 30 7.01 14.89 -14.12
C GLY A 30 6.59 14.96 -12.65
N LYS A 31 5.72 14.06 -12.19
CA LYS A 31 5.19 14.01 -10.81
C LYS A 31 5.57 12.70 -10.16
N SER A 32 6.05 12.71 -8.91
CA SER A 32 6.41 11.47 -8.20
C SER A 32 5.19 10.62 -7.85
N ILE A 33 5.39 9.31 -7.69
CA ILE A 33 4.30 8.37 -7.33
C ILE A 33 3.60 8.84 -6.05
N ILE A 34 4.37 9.20 -5.03
CA ILE A 34 3.79 9.65 -3.76
C ILE A 34 2.98 10.96 -3.90
N GLU A 35 3.38 11.88 -4.79
CA GLU A 35 2.60 13.09 -5.05
C GLU A 35 1.25 12.77 -5.73
N TYR A 36 1.19 11.75 -6.59
CA TYR A 36 -0.10 11.25 -7.12
C TYR A 36 -0.98 10.75 -5.99
N GLN A 37 -0.45 9.91 -5.08
CA GLN A 37 -1.18 9.40 -3.93
C GLN A 37 -1.70 10.54 -3.04
N LEU A 38 -0.85 11.49 -2.67
CA LEU A 38 -1.23 12.65 -1.85
C LEU A 38 -2.31 13.51 -2.51
N SER A 39 -2.24 13.66 -3.83
CA SER A 39 -3.28 14.37 -4.58
C SER A 39 -4.64 13.70 -4.47
N VAL A 40 -4.70 12.37 -4.51
CA VAL A 40 -5.95 11.60 -4.34
C VAL A 40 -6.43 11.69 -2.90
N LEU A 41 -5.54 11.51 -1.91
CA LEU A 41 -5.87 11.61 -0.49
C LEU A 41 -6.47 12.98 -0.14
N ASN A 42 -5.89 14.05 -0.66
CA ASN A 42 -6.39 15.41 -0.45
C ASN A 42 -7.81 15.60 -1.03
N LYS A 43 -8.09 15.03 -2.22
CA LYS A 43 -9.42 15.10 -2.84
C LYS A 43 -10.52 14.42 -2.01
N VAL A 44 -10.17 13.39 -1.24
CA VAL A 44 -11.12 12.71 -0.33
C VAL A 44 -11.08 13.26 1.10
N GLY A 45 -10.40 14.39 1.32
CA GLY A 45 -10.36 15.08 2.62
C GLY A 45 -9.42 14.45 3.64
N ILE A 46 -8.48 13.57 3.23
CA ILE A 46 -7.45 13.00 4.12
C ILE A 46 -6.21 13.91 4.07
N SER A 47 -6.07 14.78 5.07
CA SER A 47 -4.95 15.72 5.20
C SER A 47 -3.88 15.26 6.19
N GLU A 48 -4.21 14.34 7.11
CA GLU A 48 -3.26 13.79 8.07
C GLU A 48 -2.59 12.55 7.47
N VAL A 49 -1.38 12.73 6.94
CA VAL A 49 -0.63 11.66 6.25
C VAL A 49 0.71 11.44 6.93
N TYR A 50 1.01 10.18 7.21
CA TYR A 50 2.30 9.71 7.71
C TYR A 50 3.01 8.93 6.61
N VAL A 51 4.30 9.17 6.43
CA VAL A 51 5.13 8.46 5.45
C VAL A 51 6.24 7.75 6.21
N ILE A 52 6.23 6.42 6.15
CA ILE A 52 7.30 5.61 6.76
C ILE A 52 8.44 5.55 5.78
N THR A 53 9.62 6.03 6.19
CA THR A 53 10.81 6.12 5.35
C THR A 53 11.91 5.20 5.90
N GLY A 54 12.64 4.56 5.00
CA GLY A 54 13.82 3.76 5.28
C GLY A 54 15.11 4.44 4.77
N PRO A 55 15.89 3.76 3.92
CA PRO A 55 17.10 4.34 3.33
C PRO A 55 16.72 5.55 2.47
N TYR A 56 17.63 6.50 2.37
CA TYR A 56 17.43 7.76 1.61
C TYR A 56 16.29 8.63 2.13
N SER A 57 16.00 8.59 3.44
CA SER A 57 14.96 9.41 4.06
C SER A 57 15.16 10.92 3.82
N GLU A 58 16.39 11.36 3.59
CA GLU A 58 16.76 12.72 3.26
C GLU A 58 16.22 13.21 1.89
N LYS A 59 15.86 12.28 1.01
CA LYS A 59 15.27 12.59 -0.30
C LYS A 59 13.78 12.91 -0.25
N PHE A 60 13.15 12.61 0.87
CA PHE A 60 11.74 12.95 1.08
C PHE A 60 11.60 14.41 1.53
N THR A 61 11.27 15.28 0.59
CA THR A 61 11.14 16.75 0.81
C THR A 61 9.70 17.25 0.67
N ILE A 62 8.72 16.34 0.69
CA ILE A 62 7.32 16.67 0.51
C ILE A 62 6.79 17.38 1.75
N LYS A 63 6.14 18.52 1.53
CA LYS A 63 5.49 19.31 2.58
C LYS A 63 4.13 18.71 2.96
N ASN A 64 3.64 19.09 4.15
CA ASN A 64 2.31 18.70 4.67
C ASN A 64 2.13 17.19 4.93
N VAL A 65 3.22 16.44 5.12
CA VAL A 65 3.22 15.08 5.60
C VAL A 65 4.11 14.95 6.84
N LYS A 66 3.86 13.92 7.65
CA LYS A 66 4.69 13.61 8.82
C LYS A 66 5.54 12.38 8.50
N TYR A 67 6.85 12.47 8.68
CA TYR A 67 7.76 11.35 8.43
C TYR A 67 7.97 10.52 9.67
N VAL A 68 7.94 9.19 9.49
CA VAL A 68 8.29 8.20 10.49
C VAL A 68 9.49 7.42 9.97
N LYS A 69 10.62 7.48 10.64
CA LYS A 69 11.82 6.75 10.20
C LYS A 69 11.77 5.33 10.74
N ASP A 70 11.90 4.37 9.85
CA ASP A 70 12.20 2.99 10.17
C ASP A 70 13.74 2.84 10.19
N LEU A 71 14.32 2.76 11.38
CA LEU A 71 15.77 2.64 11.56
C LEU A 71 16.25 1.20 11.35
N GLU A 72 15.35 0.24 11.41
CA GLU A 72 15.64 -1.19 11.23
C GLU A 72 15.10 -1.75 9.89
N PHE A 73 14.90 -0.88 8.89
CA PHE A 73 14.34 -1.22 7.58
C PHE A 73 15.00 -2.41 6.87
N GLU A 74 16.27 -2.72 7.20
CA GLU A 74 16.95 -3.90 6.64
C GLU A 74 16.49 -5.22 7.23
N LYS A 75 15.95 -5.19 8.45
CA LYS A 75 15.44 -6.35 9.20
C LYS A 75 13.93 -6.47 9.08
N HIS A 76 13.25 -5.34 8.85
CA HIS A 76 11.81 -5.29 8.77
C HIS A 76 11.30 -5.71 7.38
N ASP A 77 10.25 -6.51 7.39
CA ASP A 77 9.33 -6.64 6.26
C ASP A 77 8.34 -5.46 6.24
N ILE A 78 7.36 -5.52 5.36
CA ILE A 78 6.31 -4.48 5.23
C ILE A 78 5.57 -4.28 6.55
N LEU A 79 5.28 -5.37 7.27
CA LEU A 79 4.57 -5.31 8.54
C LEU A 79 5.43 -4.72 9.65
N GLY A 80 6.69 -5.11 9.73
CA GLY A 80 7.66 -4.54 10.68
C GLY A 80 7.80 -3.03 10.48
N SER A 81 7.98 -2.58 9.23
CA SER A 81 8.00 -1.15 8.91
C SER A 81 6.70 -0.44 9.30
N LEU A 82 5.53 -1.07 9.04
CA LEU A 82 4.24 -0.49 9.41
C LEU A 82 4.12 -0.27 10.92
N MET A 83 4.70 -1.15 11.74
CA MET A 83 4.65 -1.05 13.21
C MET A 83 5.44 0.14 13.77
N GLU A 84 6.38 0.70 13.05
CA GLU A 84 7.01 1.99 13.42
C GLU A 84 5.98 3.12 13.53
N ALA A 85 4.88 3.01 12.79
CA ALA A 85 3.77 3.95 12.82
C ALA A 85 2.59 3.53 13.73
N LYS A 86 2.71 2.46 14.56
CA LYS A 86 1.63 1.90 15.37
C LYS A 86 0.89 2.91 16.25
N LYS A 87 1.58 3.92 16.77
CA LYS A 87 0.99 4.98 17.61
C LYS A 87 -0.02 5.87 16.87
N PHE A 88 -0.07 5.80 15.53
CA PHE A 88 -0.98 6.58 14.70
C PHE A 88 -2.24 5.81 14.28
N PHE A 89 -2.38 4.54 14.69
CA PHE A 89 -3.59 3.75 14.55
C PHE A 89 -4.62 4.09 15.65
N LYS A 90 -5.07 5.36 15.70
CA LYS A 90 -5.99 5.84 16.75
C LYS A 90 -7.41 6.10 16.26
N LYS A 91 -7.67 5.88 14.99
CA LYS A 91 -8.94 6.12 14.28
C LYS A 91 -8.94 5.30 13.00
N ASP A 92 -9.98 5.46 12.18
CA ASP A 92 -9.95 4.88 10.84
C ASP A 92 -8.65 5.26 10.13
N THR A 93 -7.91 4.26 9.66
CA THR A 93 -6.58 4.43 9.08
C THR A 93 -6.51 3.76 7.72
N LEU A 94 -6.04 4.49 6.70
CA LEU A 94 -5.76 3.98 5.37
C LEU A 94 -4.27 3.69 5.25
N ILE A 95 -3.91 2.46 4.88
CA ILE A 95 -2.54 2.04 4.62
C ILE A 95 -2.34 1.94 3.12
N LEU A 96 -1.24 2.49 2.61
CA LEU A 96 -0.90 2.49 1.20
C LEU A 96 0.54 2.00 0.99
N TYR A 97 0.72 1.11 0.02
CA TYR A 97 2.05 0.83 -0.53
C TYR A 97 2.48 2.05 -1.35
N SER A 98 3.74 2.40 -1.27
CA SER A 98 4.25 3.66 -1.82
C SER A 98 4.61 3.61 -3.30
N ASP A 99 4.54 2.46 -3.93
CA ASP A 99 4.94 2.22 -5.32
C ASP A 99 3.75 2.00 -6.28
N ILE A 100 2.57 2.41 -5.87
CA ILE A 100 1.33 2.29 -6.64
C ILE A 100 0.73 3.66 -6.99
N ILE A 101 0.11 3.75 -8.14
CA ILE A 101 -0.77 4.86 -8.54
C ILE A 101 -2.18 4.30 -8.69
N PHE A 102 -3.15 4.98 -8.13
CA PHE A 102 -4.55 4.54 -8.14
C PHE A 102 -5.50 5.69 -8.45
N GLU A 103 -6.67 5.33 -8.95
CA GLU A 103 -7.73 6.28 -9.24
C GLU A 103 -8.51 6.67 -7.96
N LEU A 104 -9.07 7.87 -7.97
CA LEU A 104 -9.89 8.41 -6.88
C LEU A 104 -11.02 7.44 -6.48
N LYS A 105 -11.69 6.83 -7.45
CA LYS A 105 -12.82 5.92 -7.22
C LYS A 105 -12.48 4.71 -6.34
N ILE A 106 -11.22 4.26 -6.35
CA ILE A 106 -10.77 3.12 -5.52
C ILE A 106 -10.79 3.54 -4.05
N ILE A 107 -10.25 4.72 -3.75
CA ILE A 107 -10.23 5.24 -2.37
C ILE A 107 -11.65 5.56 -1.90
N GLU A 108 -12.48 6.17 -2.73
CA GLU A 108 -13.89 6.44 -2.38
C GLU A 108 -14.65 5.15 -2.08
N LYS A 109 -14.40 4.07 -2.85
CA LYS A 109 -15.04 2.77 -2.64
C LYS A 109 -14.61 2.13 -1.33
N ILE A 110 -13.30 2.08 -1.03
CA ILE A 110 -12.80 1.45 0.20
C ILE A 110 -13.21 2.24 1.45
N MET A 111 -13.28 3.58 1.36
CA MET A 111 -13.74 4.43 2.46
C MET A 111 -15.19 4.16 2.85
N LYS A 112 -16.05 3.77 1.91
CA LYS A 112 -17.47 3.45 2.15
C LYS A 112 -17.67 2.10 2.87
N SER A 113 -16.67 1.23 2.90
CA SER A 113 -16.77 -0.05 3.60
C SER A 113 -17.01 0.16 5.09
N LYS A 114 -17.91 -0.63 5.67
CA LYS A 114 -18.23 -0.65 7.11
C LYS A 114 -17.48 -1.74 7.86
N GLU A 115 -16.71 -2.56 7.15
CA GLU A 115 -15.95 -3.65 7.75
C GLU A 115 -14.79 -3.15 8.59
N ASN A 116 -14.40 -3.95 9.59
CA ASN A 116 -13.27 -3.63 10.48
C ASN A 116 -11.95 -3.50 9.71
N ILE A 117 -11.75 -4.36 8.70
CA ILE A 117 -10.59 -4.35 7.81
C ILE A 117 -11.10 -4.57 6.38
N SER A 118 -10.65 -3.74 5.47
CA SER A 118 -10.97 -3.85 4.03
C SER A 118 -9.72 -3.68 3.21
N ILE A 119 -9.62 -4.42 2.11
CA ILE A 119 -8.50 -4.31 1.17
C ILE A 119 -9.03 -4.05 -0.24
N ALA A 120 -8.22 -3.40 -1.07
CA ALA A 120 -8.52 -3.25 -2.49
C ALA A 120 -7.93 -4.44 -3.26
N VAL A 121 -8.75 -5.04 -4.12
CA VAL A 121 -8.40 -6.23 -4.92
C VAL A 121 -8.79 -5.99 -6.38
N ASP A 122 -7.87 -6.27 -7.30
CA ASP A 122 -8.16 -6.30 -8.75
C ASP A 122 -8.54 -7.73 -9.16
N MET A 123 -9.80 -7.93 -9.56
CA MET A 123 -10.30 -9.22 -10.03
C MET A 123 -9.92 -9.49 -11.51
N ASN A 124 -9.48 -8.48 -12.24
CA ASN A 124 -9.03 -8.61 -13.63
C ASN A 124 -7.50 -8.63 -13.77
N TRP A 125 -6.79 -8.81 -12.68
CA TRP A 125 -5.34 -8.68 -12.56
C TRP A 125 -4.52 -9.49 -13.58
N GLU A 126 -4.98 -10.68 -13.96
CA GLU A 126 -4.23 -11.58 -14.86
C GLU A 126 -3.91 -10.92 -16.21
N LYS A 127 -4.85 -10.10 -16.74
CA LYS A 127 -4.65 -9.36 -17.98
C LYS A 127 -3.51 -8.35 -17.89
N ASN A 128 -3.24 -7.83 -16.69
CA ASN A 128 -2.16 -6.86 -16.47
C ASN A 128 -0.77 -7.50 -16.56
N TYR A 129 -0.68 -8.84 -16.57
CA TYR A 129 0.57 -9.59 -16.66
C TYR A 129 0.88 -10.10 -18.09
N GLU A 130 -0.05 -9.91 -19.03
CA GLU A 130 0.18 -10.28 -20.43
C GLU A 130 1.34 -9.44 -21.01
N GLY A 131 2.36 -10.12 -21.56
CA GLY A 131 3.55 -9.48 -22.14
C GLY A 131 4.57 -8.92 -21.15
N ARG A 132 4.38 -9.07 -19.85
CA ARG A 132 5.40 -8.67 -18.87
C ARG A 132 6.56 -9.68 -18.85
N THR A 133 7.78 -9.15 -18.99
CA THR A 133 9.03 -9.91 -18.87
C THR A 133 9.62 -9.85 -17.46
N GLU A 134 9.38 -8.74 -16.76
CA GLU A 134 9.80 -8.54 -15.37
C GLU A 134 8.58 -8.58 -14.44
N HIS A 135 8.78 -9.02 -13.20
CA HIS A 135 7.69 -9.31 -12.25
C HIS A 135 6.69 -10.32 -12.81
N PRO A 136 7.06 -11.60 -12.86
CA PRO A 136 6.19 -12.63 -13.39
C PRO A 136 4.93 -12.77 -12.52
N LYS A 137 3.86 -13.27 -13.13
CA LYS A 137 2.56 -13.53 -12.47
C LYS A 137 2.68 -14.28 -11.14
N LEU A 138 3.71 -15.10 -10.97
CA LEU A 138 4.01 -15.86 -9.75
C LEU A 138 4.37 -14.98 -8.54
N GLU A 139 4.75 -13.72 -8.78
CA GLU A 139 5.07 -12.76 -7.71
C GLU A 139 3.86 -11.98 -7.20
N ALA A 140 2.70 -12.08 -7.88
CA ALA A 140 1.48 -11.40 -7.47
C ALA A 140 1.02 -11.86 -6.08
N GLU A 141 0.64 -10.90 -5.24
CA GLU A 141 -0.01 -11.17 -3.95
C GLU A 141 -1.49 -11.46 -4.19
N ASN A 142 -1.81 -12.74 -4.33
CA ASN A 142 -3.17 -13.17 -4.64
C ASN A 142 -4.07 -13.15 -3.40
N VAL A 143 -5.33 -12.80 -3.62
CA VAL A 143 -6.41 -12.80 -2.63
C VAL A 143 -7.49 -13.74 -3.10
N GLU A 144 -7.78 -14.78 -2.32
CA GLU A 144 -8.93 -15.64 -2.54
C GLU A 144 -10.13 -15.09 -1.78
N ILE A 145 -11.25 -14.90 -2.51
CA ILE A 145 -12.47 -14.27 -2.01
C ILE A 145 -13.61 -15.29 -2.02
N LYS A 146 -14.39 -15.31 -0.95
CA LYS A 146 -15.64 -16.06 -0.82
C LYS A 146 -16.82 -15.11 -0.82
N ASN A 147 -17.93 -15.47 -1.53
CA ASN A 147 -19.19 -14.73 -1.52
C ASN A 147 -19.04 -13.23 -1.81
N ASN A 148 -18.14 -12.87 -2.74
CA ASN A 148 -17.88 -11.51 -3.22
C ASN A 148 -17.30 -10.50 -2.21
N SER A 149 -17.03 -10.88 -0.97
CA SER A 149 -16.51 -9.93 0.02
C SER A 149 -15.57 -10.53 1.06
N ASP A 150 -15.77 -11.76 1.49
CA ASP A 150 -14.96 -12.34 2.56
C ASP A 150 -13.63 -12.87 2.02
N ILE A 151 -12.53 -12.45 2.65
CA ILE A 151 -11.20 -12.93 2.30
C ILE A 151 -10.95 -14.28 2.99
N ILE A 152 -10.60 -15.29 2.19
CA ILE A 152 -10.23 -16.61 2.68
C ILE A 152 -8.74 -16.63 3.03
N GLN A 153 -7.91 -16.18 2.08
CA GLN A 153 -6.46 -16.14 2.24
C GLN A 153 -5.81 -15.11 1.34
N ILE A 154 -4.61 -14.67 1.73
CA ILE A 154 -3.72 -13.82 0.93
C ILE A 154 -2.39 -14.55 0.86
N LYS A 155 -1.94 -14.93 -0.33
CA LYS A 155 -0.62 -15.53 -0.57
C LYS A 155 -0.28 -15.50 -2.05
N LYS A 156 0.97 -15.75 -2.38
CA LYS A 156 1.40 -15.93 -3.78
C LYS A 156 0.92 -17.27 -4.35
N ASN A 157 0.72 -17.32 -5.66
CA ASN A 157 0.42 -18.54 -6.41
C ASN A 157 -0.85 -19.28 -5.99
N ILE A 158 -1.94 -18.57 -5.74
CA ILE A 158 -3.26 -19.19 -5.60
C ILE A 158 -3.76 -19.59 -7.01
N LYS A 159 -4.13 -20.86 -7.19
CA LYS A 159 -4.75 -21.30 -8.45
C LYS A 159 -6.16 -20.72 -8.56
N ASN A 160 -6.41 -19.93 -9.59
CA ASN A 160 -7.71 -19.33 -9.85
C ASN A 160 -8.62 -20.31 -10.59
N ILE A 161 -9.28 -21.22 -9.86
CA ILE A 161 -10.13 -22.27 -10.44
C ILE A 161 -11.55 -21.75 -10.72
N ASN A 162 -12.06 -20.86 -9.86
CA ASN A 162 -13.47 -20.42 -9.87
C ASN A 162 -13.62 -18.92 -10.12
N ASN A 163 -12.63 -18.25 -10.71
CA ASN A 163 -12.61 -16.78 -10.89
C ASN A 163 -12.82 -15.99 -9.59
N ASN A 164 -12.40 -16.55 -8.46
CA ASN A 164 -12.53 -15.95 -7.13
C ASN A 164 -11.18 -15.47 -6.57
N VAL A 165 -10.15 -15.40 -7.41
CA VAL A 165 -8.81 -14.96 -7.02
C VAL A 165 -8.46 -13.64 -7.72
N GLY A 166 -8.19 -12.62 -6.92
CA GLY A 166 -7.69 -11.32 -7.39
C GLY A 166 -6.26 -11.05 -6.95
N GLU A 167 -5.74 -9.88 -7.31
CA GLU A 167 -4.46 -9.36 -6.84
C GLU A 167 -4.69 -8.26 -5.81
N PHE A 168 -3.97 -8.31 -4.70
CA PHE A 168 -3.95 -7.25 -3.70
C PHE A 168 -3.27 -6.00 -4.25
N LEU A 169 -3.94 -4.87 -4.14
CA LEU A 169 -3.46 -3.60 -4.70
C LEU A 169 -2.60 -2.76 -3.75
N GLY A 170 -2.19 -3.28 -2.61
CA GLY A 170 -1.41 -2.50 -1.64
C GLY A 170 -2.20 -1.39 -0.95
N ILE A 171 -3.53 -1.51 -0.86
CA ILE A 171 -4.42 -0.55 -0.21
C ILE A 171 -5.25 -1.26 0.85
N ILE A 172 -5.13 -0.84 2.11
CA ILE A 172 -5.87 -1.41 3.25
C ILE A 172 -6.55 -0.28 4.00
N LYS A 173 -7.82 -0.46 4.35
CA LYS A 173 -8.51 0.38 5.34
C LYS A 173 -8.69 -0.42 6.62
N PHE A 174 -8.25 0.15 7.73
CA PHE A 174 -8.65 -0.26 9.07
C PHE A 174 -9.71 0.72 9.60
N ALA A 175 -10.88 0.23 9.98
CA ALA A 175 -11.77 0.99 10.85
C ALA A 175 -11.16 1.05 12.27
N ASN A 176 -11.62 1.95 13.12
CA ASN A 176 -11.05 2.12 14.48
C ASN A 176 -10.94 0.78 15.22
N LYS A 177 -12.01 -0.02 15.24
CA LYS A 177 -12.01 -1.35 15.86
C LYS A 177 -11.02 -2.32 15.20
N GLY A 178 -10.88 -2.26 13.86
CA GLY A 178 -9.90 -3.04 13.11
C GLY A 178 -8.48 -2.65 13.50
N SER A 179 -8.20 -1.36 13.65
CA SER A 179 -6.92 -0.84 14.14
C SER A 179 -6.56 -1.37 15.52
N GLU A 180 -7.50 -1.34 16.46
CA GLU A 180 -7.32 -1.85 17.83
C GLU A 180 -7.02 -3.36 17.83
N LEU A 181 -7.79 -4.14 17.07
CA LEU A 181 -7.59 -5.58 16.94
C LEU A 181 -6.23 -5.93 16.32
N PHE A 182 -5.85 -5.20 15.29
CA PHE A 182 -4.58 -5.40 14.61
C PHE A 182 -3.39 -5.12 15.54
N ILE A 183 -3.37 -3.96 16.21
CA ILE A 183 -2.31 -3.58 17.14
C ILE A 183 -2.21 -4.53 18.34
N LYS A 184 -3.36 -5.06 18.83
CA LYS A 184 -3.36 -6.01 19.93
C LYS A 184 -2.79 -7.38 19.55
N LYS A 185 -2.91 -7.76 18.28
CA LYS A 185 -2.45 -9.07 17.77
C LYS A 185 -0.96 -9.10 17.46
N TYR A 186 -0.39 -7.96 17.15
CA TYR A 186 1.03 -7.78 16.86
C TYR A 186 1.82 -7.59 18.15
#